data_eda0e4d8f7a6b2480ae94c28a323c736
#
_entry.id   eda0e4d8f7a6b2480ae94c28a323c736
#
_cell.length_a   1.000
_cell.length_b   1.000
_cell.length_c   1.000
_cell.angle_alpha   90.00
_cell.angle_beta   90.00
_cell.angle_gamma   90.00
#
_symmetry.space_group_name_H-M   'P 1'
#
loop_
_entity.id
_entity.type
_entity.pdbx_description
1 polymer ?
#
loop_
_entity_poly.entity_id
_entity_poly.type
_entity_poly.pdbx_seq_one_letter_code
_entity_poly.pdbx_strand_id
1 'polypeptide(L)'
;AAERCDDWGVDTMKQIQIYDGEPAKIKCPLFETFLKYNYSTAHSAGLTLIWYRIGQDRDLEEPINFRLPDNHISKEKDTLWFWPALLNDTGNYTCMLRNTTYCSKVAFPLEVVPKDQHSCVSHSIKPIEEMFYLEHTNEKIICPDIDGFYPPSVTPTVKWYL
;
A
#
# COMPACT_ATOMS: atom_id res chain seq x y z
N ALA A 1 -20.99 16.64 -20.23
CA ALA A 1 -20.58 17.30 -18.99
C ALA A 1 -19.55 16.43 -18.29
N ALA A 2 -18.40 17.00 -17.94
CA ALA A 2 -17.41 16.29 -17.15
C ALA A 2 -18.05 15.92 -15.80
N GLU A 3 -18.15 14.63 -15.53
CA GLU A 3 -18.62 14.15 -14.24
C GLU A 3 -17.66 14.64 -13.15
N ARG A 4 -18.22 15.30 -12.16
CA ARG A 4 -17.41 15.70 -11.00
C ARG A 4 -17.14 14.49 -10.13
N CYS A 5 -15.86 14.22 -9.92
CA CYS A 5 -15.41 13.25 -8.95
C CYS A 5 -15.44 13.87 -7.55
N ASP A 6 -16.02 13.17 -6.58
CA ASP A 6 -15.91 13.55 -5.17
C ASP A 6 -14.46 13.37 -4.73
N ASP A 7 -13.79 14.48 -4.47
CA ASP A 7 -12.38 14.52 -4.13
C ASP A 7 -12.21 14.69 -2.62
N TRP A 8 -11.71 13.65 -1.97
CA TRP A 8 -11.43 13.62 -0.53
C TRP A 8 -10.07 14.24 -0.17
N GLY A 9 -9.32 14.68 -1.19
CA GLY A 9 -7.99 15.28 -1.00
C GLY A 9 -6.92 14.27 -0.62
N VAL A 10 -5.88 14.76 0.04
CA VAL A 10 -4.76 13.93 0.52
C VAL A 10 -5.00 13.55 1.97
N ASP A 11 -5.08 12.25 2.24
CA ASP A 11 -5.20 11.72 3.61
C ASP A 11 -3.82 11.65 4.27
N THR A 12 -3.42 12.75 4.90
CA THR A 12 -2.13 12.85 5.60
C THR A 12 -2.07 12.02 6.89
N MET A 13 -3.23 11.62 7.43
CA MET A 13 -3.31 10.76 8.61
C MET A 13 -2.86 9.33 8.35
N LYS A 14 -2.85 8.92 7.09
CA LYS A 14 -2.44 7.58 6.64
C LYS A 14 -1.15 7.62 5.84
N GLN A 15 -0.25 8.54 6.17
CA GLN A 15 1.07 8.57 5.56
C GLN A 15 1.78 7.24 5.76
N ILE A 16 2.24 6.67 4.66
CA ILE A 16 3.01 5.42 4.66
C ILE A 16 4.48 5.79 4.53
N GLN A 17 5.27 5.39 5.53
CA GLN A 17 6.70 5.54 5.53
C GLN A 17 7.35 4.15 5.49
N ILE A 18 8.26 3.93 4.53
CA ILE A 18 8.90 2.64 4.33
C ILE A 18 10.37 2.80 3.96
N TYR A 19 11.19 1.80 4.26
CA TYR A 19 12.57 1.78 3.82
C TYR A 19 12.71 1.41 2.33
N ASP A 20 13.70 2.02 1.68
CA ASP A 20 14.16 1.60 0.36
C ASP A 20 14.51 0.11 0.34
N GLY A 21 14.00 -0.61 -0.64
CA GLY A 21 14.18 -2.06 -0.78
C GLY A 21 13.15 -2.93 -0.06
N GLU A 22 12.30 -2.36 0.78
CA GLU A 22 11.21 -3.07 1.44
C GLU A 22 9.93 -3.04 0.61
N PRO A 23 8.98 -3.96 0.85
CA PRO A 23 7.67 -3.87 0.20
C PRO A 23 6.83 -2.76 0.81
N ALA A 24 6.07 -2.06 -0.02
CA ALA A 24 5.05 -1.12 0.42
C ALA A 24 3.70 -1.46 -0.19
N LYS A 25 2.63 -1.16 0.53
CA LYS A 25 1.27 -1.33 0.04
C LYS A 25 0.38 -0.15 0.44
N ILE A 26 -0.49 0.24 -0.47
CA ILE A 26 -1.53 1.23 -0.23
C ILE A 26 -2.87 0.58 -0.53
N LYS A 27 -3.70 0.44 0.49
CA LYS A 27 -5.07 -0.07 0.32
C LYS A 27 -6.02 1.09 0.08
N CYS A 28 -6.83 0.99 -0.99
CA CYS A 28 -7.86 1.99 -1.28
C CYS A 28 -9.02 1.86 -0.28
N PRO A 29 -9.32 2.89 0.53
CA PRO A 29 -10.36 2.80 1.56
C PRO A 29 -11.76 3.04 1.02
N LEU A 30 -11.91 3.41 -0.26
CA LEU A 30 -13.21 3.79 -0.83
C LEU A 30 -14.22 2.64 -0.81
N PHE A 31 -13.73 1.39 -0.82
CA PHE A 31 -14.63 0.23 -0.77
C PHE A 31 -15.27 0.04 0.60
N GLU A 32 -14.51 0.22 1.67
CA GLU A 32 -14.96 -0.09 3.03
C GLU A 32 -15.47 1.15 3.77
N THR A 33 -14.73 2.25 3.65
CA THR A 33 -14.99 3.45 4.45
C THR A 33 -16.13 4.30 3.89
N PHE A 34 -16.16 4.48 2.56
CA PHE A 34 -17.09 5.42 1.93
C PHE A 34 -18.29 4.77 1.26
N LEU A 35 -18.14 3.55 0.75
CA LEU A 35 -19.19 2.84 0.02
C LEU A 35 -19.81 1.70 0.80
N LYS A 36 -19.20 1.25 1.85
CA LYS A 36 -19.57 0.03 2.61
C LYS A 36 -19.63 -1.24 1.74
N TYR A 37 -18.92 -1.23 0.61
CA TYR A 37 -18.82 -2.37 -0.29
C TYR A 37 -17.42 -2.99 -0.19
N ASN A 38 -17.35 -4.30 -0.36
CA ASN A 38 -16.07 -4.97 -0.59
C ASN A 38 -15.70 -4.88 -2.09
N TYR A 39 -14.47 -5.23 -2.43
CA TYR A 39 -13.97 -5.20 -3.80
C TYR A 39 -14.85 -6.01 -4.75
N SER A 40 -15.23 -7.23 -4.38
CA SER A 40 -16.03 -8.11 -5.24
C SER A 40 -17.40 -7.52 -5.53
N THR A 41 -18.07 -6.95 -4.54
CA THR A 41 -19.37 -6.31 -4.70
C THR A 41 -19.28 -5.06 -5.58
N ALA A 42 -18.25 -4.22 -5.38
CA ALA A 42 -18.03 -3.04 -6.19
C ALA A 42 -17.75 -3.40 -7.66
N HIS A 43 -16.94 -4.42 -7.90
CA HIS A 43 -16.65 -4.93 -9.25
C HIS A 43 -17.91 -5.45 -9.94
N SER A 44 -18.75 -6.20 -9.25
CA SER A 44 -20.03 -6.69 -9.77
C SER A 44 -21.01 -5.55 -10.08
N ALA A 45 -20.90 -4.41 -9.40
CA ALA A 45 -21.68 -3.21 -9.68
C ALA A 45 -21.11 -2.35 -10.83
N GLY A 46 -20.07 -2.81 -11.51
CA GLY A 46 -19.45 -2.12 -12.63
C GLY A 46 -18.51 -0.97 -12.21
N LEU A 47 -18.14 -0.89 -10.95
CA LEU A 47 -17.17 0.09 -10.46
C LEU A 47 -15.74 -0.34 -10.85
N THR A 48 -14.97 0.61 -11.36
CA THR A 48 -13.57 0.42 -11.76
C THR A 48 -12.66 1.19 -10.83
N LEU A 49 -11.63 0.53 -10.34
CA LEU A 49 -10.57 1.16 -9.55
C LEU A 49 -9.40 1.54 -10.45
N ILE A 50 -9.02 2.81 -10.39
CA ILE A 50 -7.89 3.36 -11.14
C ILE A 50 -6.92 3.99 -10.15
N TRP A 51 -5.62 3.71 -10.34
CA TRP A 51 -4.55 4.30 -9.57
C TRP A 51 -3.81 5.36 -10.37
N TYR A 52 -3.57 6.49 -9.73
CA TYR A 52 -2.81 7.61 -10.30
C TYR A 52 -1.64 7.95 -9.39
N ARG A 53 -0.57 8.45 -9.98
CA ARG A 53 0.51 9.12 -9.28
C ARG A 53 0.44 10.60 -9.57
N ILE A 54 0.57 11.43 -8.53
CA ILE A 54 0.72 12.88 -8.69
C ILE A 54 2.19 13.14 -8.97
N GLY A 55 2.50 13.65 -10.17
CA GLY A 55 3.86 13.98 -10.59
C GLY A 55 4.48 15.11 -9.78
N GLN A 56 5.79 15.31 -9.95
CA GLN A 56 6.51 16.38 -9.27
C GLN A 56 6.03 17.79 -9.66
N ASP A 57 5.44 17.93 -10.83
CA ASP A 57 4.84 19.18 -11.31
C ASP A 57 3.46 19.49 -10.72
N ARG A 58 3.11 18.82 -9.65
CA ARG A 58 2.02 19.09 -8.67
C ARG A 58 0.58 19.03 -9.15
N ASP A 59 0.29 19.19 -10.44
CA ASP A 59 -1.08 19.32 -10.91
C ASP A 59 -1.52 18.21 -11.88
N LEU A 60 -0.62 17.30 -12.23
CA LEU A 60 -0.91 16.21 -13.15
C LEU A 60 -0.97 14.87 -12.43
N GLU A 61 -2.18 14.35 -12.34
CA GLU A 61 -2.40 12.94 -12.00
C GLU A 61 -2.15 12.10 -13.25
N GLU A 62 -1.13 11.26 -13.19
CA GLU A 62 -0.80 10.32 -14.27
C GLU A 62 -1.26 8.92 -13.89
N PRO A 63 -2.03 8.22 -14.76
CA PRO A 63 -2.41 6.84 -14.49
C PRO A 63 -1.17 5.95 -14.44
N ILE A 64 -1.13 5.06 -13.47
CA ILE A 64 -0.04 4.11 -13.33
C ILE A 64 -0.16 3.03 -14.40
N ASN A 65 0.91 2.83 -15.18
CA ASN A 65 0.97 1.77 -16.18
C ASN A 65 1.57 0.50 -15.57
N PHE A 66 0.72 -0.49 -15.30
CA PHE A 66 1.14 -1.78 -14.73
C PHE A 66 1.72 -2.76 -15.74
N ARG A 67 1.69 -2.42 -17.02
CA ARG A 67 2.12 -3.31 -18.12
C ARG A 67 3.57 -3.08 -18.56
N LEU A 68 4.25 -2.10 -17.97
CA LEU A 68 5.65 -1.88 -18.29
C LEU A 68 6.48 -3.10 -17.85
N PRO A 69 7.38 -3.60 -18.71
CA PRO A 69 8.37 -4.58 -18.27
C PRO A 69 9.21 -3.94 -17.15
N ASP A 70 9.69 -4.72 -16.23
CA ASP A 70 10.46 -4.25 -15.07
C ASP A 70 9.71 -3.34 -14.10
N ASN A 71 8.39 -3.27 -14.19
CA ASN A 71 7.60 -2.48 -13.25
C ASN A 71 7.53 -3.19 -11.89
N HIS A 72 8.05 -2.50 -10.86
CA HIS A 72 8.00 -2.95 -9.47
C HIS A 72 6.68 -2.59 -8.77
N ILE A 73 5.77 -1.91 -9.49
CA ILE A 73 4.45 -1.52 -8.99
C ILE A 73 3.41 -2.46 -9.59
N SER A 74 2.58 -3.03 -8.75
CA SER A 74 1.50 -3.92 -9.16
C SER A 74 0.22 -3.61 -8.40
N LYS A 75 -0.89 -4.12 -8.89
CA LYS A 75 -2.18 -4.02 -8.20
C LYS A 75 -2.76 -5.41 -7.95
N GLU A 76 -3.32 -5.57 -6.77
CA GLU A 76 -4.02 -6.77 -6.35
C GLU A 76 -5.34 -6.35 -5.69
N LYS A 77 -6.46 -6.59 -6.35
CA LYS A 77 -7.79 -6.15 -5.87
C LYS A 77 -7.83 -4.64 -5.58
N ASP A 78 -7.95 -4.26 -4.31
CA ASP A 78 -8.04 -2.88 -3.83
C ASP A 78 -6.69 -2.32 -3.35
N THR A 79 -5.60 -3.05 -3.55
CA THR A 79 -4.27 -2.71 -3.02
C THR A 79 -3.27 -2.44 -4.13
N LEU A 80 -2.54 -1.33 -3.99
CA LEU A 80 -1.38 -0.99 -4.78
C LEU A 80 -0.12 -1.47 -4.06
N TRP A 81 0.71 -2.25 -4.75
CA TRP A 81 1.93 -2.84 -4.22
C TRP A 81 3.17 -2.24 -4.87
N PHE A 82 4.19 -1.98 -4.04
CA PHE A 82 5.53 -1.62 -4.45
C PHE A 82 6.48 -2.73 -3.97
N TRP A 83 7.14 -3.42 -4.90
CA TRP A 83 8.10 -4.46 -4.55
C TRP A 83 9.26 -4.53 -5.54
N PRO A 84 10.46 -4.11 -5.10
CA PRO A 84 10.76 -3.35 -3.89
C PRO A 84 10.32 -1.88 -4.02
N ALA A 85 10.06 -1.22 -2.89
CA ALA A 85 9.88 0.23 -2.88
C ALA A 85 11.24 0.91 -3.12
N LEU A 86 11.25 1.95 -3.95
CA LEU A 86 12.43 2.70 -4.33
C LEU A 86 12.31 4.16 -3.86
N LEU A 87 13.43 4.83 -3.63
CA LEU A 87 13.44 6.22 -3.16
C LEU A 87 12.62 7.17 -4.04
N ASN A 88 12.66 6.98 -5.35
CA ASN A 88 11.87 7.77 -6.30
C ASN A 88 10.38 7.39 -6.37
N ASP A 89 9.94 6.40 -5.62
CA ASP A 89 8.51 6.15 -5.43
C ASP A 89 7.85 7.12 -4.45
N THR A 90 8.63 7.87 -3.68
CA THR A 90 8.10 8.91 -2.80
C THR A 90 7.21 9.88 -3.57
N GLY A 91 6.00 10.06 -3.07
CA GLY A 91 5.01 10.93 -3.71
C GLY A 91 3.59 10.64 -3.23
N ASN A 92 2.63 11.27 -3.88
CA ASN A 92 1.22 11.08 -3.61
C ASN A 92 0.61 10.13 -4.65
N TYR A 93 -0.18 9.20 -4.16
CA TYR A 93 -0.87 8.21 -4.99
C TYR A 93 -2.37 8.33 -4.77
N THR A 94 -3.13 8.42 -5.85
CA THR A 94 -4.58 8.55 -5.80
C THR A 94 -5.23 7.25 -6.21
N CYS A 95 -6.17 6.77 -5.43
CA CYS A 95 -7.12 5.77 -5.89
C CYS A 95 -8.45 6.44 -6.26
N MET A 96 -8.98 6.06 -7.42
CA MET A 96 -10.25 6.55 -7.95
C MET A 96 -11.16 5.37 -8.23
N LEU A 97 -12.35 5.43 -7.66
CA LEU A 97 -13.39 4.43 -7.88
C LEU A 97 -14.54 5.06 -8.65
N ARG A 98 -14.85 4.52 -9.83
CA ARG A 98 -15.84 5.11 -10.73
C ARG A 98 -16.62 4.10 -11.54
N ASN A 99 -17.83 4.53 -11.93
CA ASN A 99 -18.62 3.96 -13.01
C ASN A 99 -19.24 5.10 -13.84
N THR A 100 -20.27 4.83 -14.62
CA THR A 100 -20.93 5.85 -15.45
C THR A 100 -21.62 6.96 -14.65
N THR A 101 -21.98 6.71 -13.40
CA THR A 101 -22.77 7.64 -12.55
C THR A 101 -22.05 8.04 -11.26
N TYR A 102 -21.01 7.34 -10.88
CA TYR A 102 -20.30 7.52 -9.62
C TYR A 102 -18.81 7.75 -9.87
N CYS A 103 -18.23 8.69 -9.14
CA CYS A 103 -16.77 8.90 -9.08
C CYS A 103 -16.37 9.43 -7.71
N SER A 104 -15.41 8.77 -7.10
CA SER A 104 -14.80 9.21 -5.84
C SER A 104 -13.31 8.93 -5.86
N LYS A 105 -12.51 9.83 -5.30
CA LYS A 105 -11.06 9.68 -5.24
C LYS A 105 -10.48 10.17 -3.91
N VAL A 106 -9.37 9.58 -3.52
CA VAL A 106 -8.59 9.98 -2.36
C VAL A 106 -7.12 9.71 -2.62
N ALA A 107 -6.24 10.58 -2.16
CA ALA A 107 -4.80 10.46 -2.30
C ALA A 107 -4.11 10.12 -0.98
N PHE A 108 -2.98 9.43 -1.07
CA PHE A 108 -2.16 9.02 0.06
C PHE A 108 -0.70 9.39 -0.18
N PRO A 109 -0.01 9.96 0.81
CA PRO A 109 1.41 10.18 0.73
C PRO A 109 2.17 8.89 1.04
N LEU A 110 3.11 8.54 0.17
CA LEU A 110 4.11 7.51 0.39
C LEU A 110 5.48 8.17 0.52
N GLU A 111 6.18 7.86 1.58
CA GLU A 111 7.57 8.27 1.78
C GLU A 111 8.47 7.05 1.85
N VAL A 112 9.40 6.96 0.91
CA VAL A 112 10.45 5.94 0.92
C VAL A 112 11.73 6.60 1.40
N VAL A 113 12.27 6.07 2.50
CA VAL A 113 13.48 6.61 3.14
C VAL A 113 14.67 5.67 2.94
N PRO A 114 15.91 6.22 2.93
CA PRO A 114 17.10 5.39 2.81
C PRO A 114 17.19 4.37 3.94
N LYS A 115 17.54 3.14 3.61
CA LYS A 115 17.79 2.10 4.58
C LYS A 115 19.16 2.29 5.19
N ASP A 116 19.23 2.43 6.52
CA ASP A 116 20.48 2.36 7.24
C ASP A 116 20.98 0.91 7.26
N GLN A 117 22.11 0.66 6.61
CA GLN A 117 22.70 -0.68 6.50
C GLN A 117 23.17 -1.24 7.86
N HIS A 118 23.30 -0.38 8.85
CA HIS A 118 23.77 -0.75 10.20
C HIS A 118 22.64 -0.93 11.22
N SER A 119 21.40 -0.62 10.84
CA SER A 119 20.25 -0.69 11.73
C SER A 119 19.26 -1.74 11.24
N CYS A 120 18.80 -2.58 12.16
CA CYS A 120 17.72 -3.54 11.93
C CYS A 120 16.34 -2.99 12.35
N VAL A 121 16.23 -1.69 12.55
CA VAL A 121 14.97 -1.06 12.96
C VAL A 121 14.09 -0.78 11.74
N SER A 122 12.86 -1.24 11.78
CA SER A 122 11.85 -0.91 10.80
C SER A 122 11.10 0.36 11.20
N HIS A 123 10.99 1.33 10.28
CA HIS A 123 10.18 2.53 10.50
C HIS A 123 8.71 2.35 10.12
N SER A 124 8.39 1.35 9.33
CA SER A 124 7.05 1.14 8.78
C SER A 124 6.15 0.30 9.67
N ILE A 125 6.71 -0.42 10.61
CA ILE A 125 5.97 -1.36 11.47
C ILE A 125 6.09 -0.88 12.91
N LYS A 126 4.94 -0.78 13.59
CA LYS A 126 4.95 -0.57 15.03
C LYS A 126 5.73 -1.73 15.67
N PRO A 127 6.68 -1.46 16.54
CA PRO A 127 7.36 -2.53 17.26
C PRO A 127 6.30 -3.38 17.97
N ILE A 128 6.35 -4.67 17.71
CA ILE A 128 5.48 -5.62 18.38
C ILE A 128 6.24 -6.07 19.62
N GLU A 129 5.79 -5.60 20.76
CA GLU A 129 6.29 -6.07 22.05
C GLU A 129 5.42 -7.21 22.51
N GLU A 130 5.82 -8.43 22.19
CA GLU A 130 5.24 -9.63 22.79
C GLU A 130 6.17 -10.16 23.86
N MET A 131 5.65 -10.31 25.07
CA MET A 131 6.38 -10.98 26.14
C MET A 131 6.15 -12.49 26.03
N PHE A 132 7.21 -13.21 25.69
CA PHE A 132 7.20 -14.66 25.68
C PHE A 132 7.67 -15.17 27.04
N TYR A 133 6.83 -15.93 27.72
CA TYR A 133 7.21 -16.67 28.92
C TYR A 133 7.66 -18.04 28.53
N LEU A 134 8.97 -18.27 28.55
CA LEU A 134 9.57 -19.58 28.32
C LEU A 134 9.51 -20.43 29.58
N GLU A 135 8.35 -20.92 29.94
CA GLU A 135 8.24 -21.97 30.98
C GLU A 135 7.98 -23.31 30.30
N HIS A 136 9.02 -24.15 30.26
CA HIS A 136 8.96 -25.61 30.12
C HIS A 136 8.45 -26.22 28.82
N THR A 137 8.38 -25.52 27.69
CA THR A 137 7.87 -26.13 26.45
C THR A 137 8.69 -25.76 25.22
N ASN A 138 8.70 -26.63 24.22
CA ASN A 138 9.22 -26.38 22.88
C ASN A 138 8.29 -25.42 22.14
N GLU A 139 8.20 -24.18 22.57
CA GLU A 139 7.37 -23.18 21.90
C GLU A 139 8.06 -22.66 20.64
N LYS A 140 7.27 -22.57 19.60
CA LYS A 140 7.71 -21.96 18.36
C LYS A 140 7.45 -20.46 18.42
N ILE A 141 8.49 -19.68 18.17
CA ILE A 141 8.34 -18.23 17.95
C ILE A 141 8.02 -18.03 16.49
N ILE A 142 6.84 -17.49 16.22
CA ILE A 142 6.37 -17.17 14.88
C ILE A 142 6.60 -15.68 14.64
N CYS A 143 7.15 -15.34 13.48
CA CYS A 143 7.29 -13.94 13.08
C CYS A 143 5.89 -13.32 12.90
N PRO A 144 5.51 -12.34 13.73
CA PRO A 144 4.19 -11.73 13.61
C PRO A 144 4.10 -10.89 12.34
N ASP A 145 2.88 -10.70 11.85
CA ASP A 145 2.52 -9.85 10.72
C ASP A 145 3.27 -10.12 9.40
N ILE A 146 3.88 -11.31 9.27
CA ILE A 146 4.54 -11.66 8.02
C ILE A 146 3.54 -11.88 6.89
N ASP A 147 2.34 -12.36 7.24
CA ASP A 147 1.25 -12.53 6.29
C ASP A 147 0.73 -11.16 5.84
N GLY A 148 0.70 -10.94 4.52
CA GLY A 148 0.27 -9.68 3.94
C GLY A 148 1.33 -8.57 3.92
N PHE A 149 2.54 -8.84 4.41
CA PHE A 149 3.66 -7.87 4.32
C PHE A 149 4.26 -7.81 2.91
N TYR A 150 4.28 -8.94 2.21
CA TYR A 150 4.74 -9.07 0.83
C TYR A 150 3.57 -9.27 -0.13
N PRO A 151 3.74 -8.93 -1.42
CA PRO A 151 2.76 -9.30 -2.44
C PRO A 151 2.49 -10.82 -2.44
N PRO A 152 1.29 -11.27 -2.82
CA PRO A 152 0.93 -12.70 -2.76
C PRO A 152 1.83 -13.64 -3.56
N SER A 153 2.51 -13.12 -4.59
CA SER A 153 3.42 -13.87 -5.44
C SER A 153 4.85 -13.99 -4.89
N VAL A 154 5.14 -13.33 -3.78
CA VAL A 154 6.49 -13.24 -3.21
C VAL A 154 6.58 -14.08 -1.94
N THR A 155 7.60 -14.93 -1.86
CA THR A 155 7.92 -15.65 -0.63
C THR A 155 8.91 -14.84 0.19
N PRO A 156 8.56 -14.41 1.41
CA PRO A 156 9.46 -13.62 2.25
C PRO A 156 10.60 -14.46 2.82
N THR A 157 11.73 -13.83 3.05
CA THR A 157 12.86 -14.40 3.78
C THR A 157 12.92 -13.81 5.18
N VAL A 158 12.91 -14.65 6.20
CA VAL A 158 12.97 -14.24 7.60
C VAL A 158 14.34 -14.58 8.18
N LYS A 159 14.96 -13.60 8.81
CA LYS A 159 16.22 -13.79 9.57
C LYS A 159 15.95 -13.48 11.02
N TRP A 160 16.40 -14.39 11.90
CA TRP A 160 16.31 -14.24 13.34
C TRP A 160 17.66 -13.81 13.92
N TYR A 161 17.61 -12.90 14.86
CA TYR A 161 18.79 -12.40 15.58
C TYR A 161 18.61 -12.62 17.08
N LEU A 162 19.70 -12.95 17.77
CA LEU A 162 19.75 -13.06 19.23
C LEU A 162 20.34 -11.79 19.82
#